data_ef7f19990e09882c56c38041b37c7c86
#
_entry.id   ef7f19990e09882c56c38041b37c7c86
#
_cell.length_a   1.000
_cell.length_b   1.000
_cell.length_c   1.000
_cell.angle_alpha   90.00
_cell.angle_beta   90.00
_cell.angle_gamma   90.00
#
_symmetry.space_group_name_H-M   'P 1'
#
loop_
_entity.id
_entity.type
_entity.pdbx_description
1 polymer ?
#
loop_
_entity_poly.entity_id
_entity_poly.type
_entity_poly.pdbx_seq_one_letter_code
_entity_poly.pdbx_strand_id
1 'polypeptide(L)'
;MKKNLNQKLINLIHYYNLINANFLLSSKPIKRTVENITFNMSGTKSEKLNKLKKKIQFIKNCKLKKNAKNLVFGDGNINSKIMIVGEGPGANEDIEGIPFVGRAGKLLNKMLASIKLDRTKVYISNVVNYRPPENRKPTDEEIERYLPYLKSHIEIINPKILLLLGSTALNTLIGNDVVISKA
;
A
#
# COMPACT_ATOMS: atom_id res chain seq x y z
N MET A 1 29.67 18.80 19.25
CA MET A 1 28.59 17.90 18.85
C MET A 1 28.34 17.79 17.34
N LYS A 2 28.52 18.84 16.50
CA LYS A 2 28.28 18.77 15.03
C LYS A 2 29.24 17.88 14.26
N LYS A 3 30.50 17.70 14.66
CA LYS A 3 31.51 16.83 13.98
C LYS A 3 31.13 15.33 14.00
N ASN A 4 30.40 14.87 15.03
CA ASN A 4 30.10 13.45 15.19
C ASN A 4 28.89 13.01 14.33
N LEU A 5 28.01 13.94 13.94
CA LEU A 5 26.85 13.66 13.09
C LEU A 5 27.27 13.44 11.63
N ASN A 6 28.21 14.26 11.13
CA ASN A 6 28.73 14.13 9.76
C ASN A 6 29.48 12.82 9.55
N GLN A 7 30.27 12.36 10.53
CA GLN A 7 30.98 11.10 10.43
C GLN A 7 30.04 9.90 10.40
N LYS A 8 28.97 9.92 11.21
CA LYS A 8 27.92 8.88 11.19
C LYS A 8 27.20 8.83 9.84
N LEU A 9 26.94 10.01 9.24
CA LEU A 9 26.29 10.09 7.93
C LEU A 9 27.20 9.54 6.82
N ILE A 10 28.50 9.87 6.85
CA ILE A 10 29.49 9.36 5.91
C ILE A 10 29.61 7.83 6.03
N ASN A 11 29.66 7.30 7.24
CA ASN A 11 29.72 5.86 7.47
C ASN A 11 28.44 5.14 6.98
N LEU A 12 27.27 5.78 7.15
CA LEU A 12 26.00 5.25 6.65
C LEU A 12 25.97 5.22 5.11
N ILE A 13 26.43 6.27 4.45
CA ILE A 13 26.54 6.34 2.98
C ILE A 13 27.54 5.27 2.46
N HIS A 14 28.68 5.10 3.13
CA HIS A 14 29.63 4.04 2.81
C HIS A 14 29.04 2.63 2.96
N TYR A 15 28.27 2.40 4.01
CA TYR A 15 27.59 1.12 4.22
C TYR A 15 26.56 0.83 3.11
N TYR A 16 25.76 1.82 2.71
CA TYR A 16 24.81 1.66 1.62
C TYR A 16 25.47 1.42 0.26
N ASN A 17 26.61 2.04 0.00
CA ASN A 17 27.41 1.75 -1.20
C ASN A 17 27.97 0.33 -1.21
N LEU A 18 28.41 -0.19 -0.06
CA LEU A 18 28.93 -1.55 0.09
C LEU A 18 27.88 -2.64 -0.18
N ILE A 19 26.61 -2.37 0.14
CA ILE A 19 25.50 -3.31 -0.10
C ILE A 19 24.77 -3.06 -1.43
N ASN A 20 25.36 -2.24 -2.34
CA ASN A 20 24.75 -1.82 -3.62
C ASN A 20 23.35 -1.22 -3.50
N ALA A 21 22.99 -0.68 -2.36
CA ALA A 21 21.73 0.03 -2.14
C ALA A 21 21.91 1.49 -2.57
N ASN A 22 21.75 1.78 -3.86
CA ASN A 22 21.81 3.13 -4.42
C ASN A 22 20.58 3.94 -3.98
N PHE A 23 20.64 4.54 -2.80
CA PHE A 23 19.72 5.60 -2.43
C PHE A 23 20.19 6.90 -3.06
N LEU A 24 19.56 7.33 -4.13
CA LEU A 24 19.70 8.70 -4.64
C LEU A 24 19.03 9.64 -3.65
N LEU A 25 19.82 10.20 -2.73
CA LEU A 25 19.40 11.34 -1.95
C LEU A 25 19.31 12.53 -2.90
N SER A 26 18.11 12.89 -3.34
CA SER A 26 17.91 14.12 -4.09
C SER A 26 18.35 15.32 -3.24
N SER A 27 19.20 16.17 -3.80
CA SER A 27 19.64 17.42 -3.15
C SER A 27 18.52 18.46 -3.03
N LYS A 28 17.37 18.24 -3.65
CA LYS A 28 16.18 19.07 -3.52
C LYS A 28 15.21 18.40 -2.56
N PRO A 29 14.76 19.11 -1.50
CA PRO A 29 13.68 18.59 -0.66
C PRO A 29 12.47 18.35 -1.54
N ILE A 30 12.01 17.11 -1.62
CA ILE A 30 10.73 16.82 -2.24
C ILE A 30 9.69 17.53 -1.37
N LYS A 31 9.13 18.64 -1.87
CA LYS A 31 7.95 19.25 -1.27
C LYS A 31 6.81 18.24 -1.37
N ARG A 32 6.69 17.39 -0.37
CA ARG A 32 5.51 16.55 -0.14
C ARG A 32 4.42 17.44 0.45
N THR A 33 3.95 18.41 -0.33
CA THR A 33 2.69 19.09 -0.05
C THR A 33 1.54 18.18 -0.50
N VAL A 34 1.52 16.96 -0.03
CA VAL A 34 0.26 16.27 0.18
C VAL A 34 -0.23 16.87 1.50
N GLU A 35 -1.29 17.66 1.45
CA GLU A 35 -2.04 17.97 2.66
C GLU A 35 -2.19 16.63 3.40
N ASN A 36 -1.57 16.55 4.59
CA ASN A 36 -1.71 15.39 5.45
C ASN A 36 -3.18 15.34 5.85
N ILE A 37 -4.00 14.69 5.05
CA ILE A 37 -5.34 14.28 5.47
C ILE A 37 -5.12 13.16 6.49
N THR A 38 -4.63 13.54 7.66
CA THR A 38 -4.60 12.66 8.81
C THR A 38 -6.03 12.53 9.30
N PHE A 39 -6.62 11.39 9.05
CA PHE A 39 -7.92 11.08 9.61
C PHE A 39 -7.76 10.83 11.11
N ASN A 40 -8.01 11.85 11.92
CA ASN A 40 -8.00 11.70 13.38
C ASN A 40 -9.11 10.73 13.78
N MET A 41 -8.78 9.44 13.91
CA MET A 41 -9.71 8.36 14.22
C MET A 41 -9.46 7.86 15.64
N SER A 42 -10.34 8.19 16.57
CA SER A 42 -10.37 7.59 17.91
C SER A 42 -11.06 6.23 17.89
N GLY A 43 -10.67 5.35 18.80
CA GLY A 43 -11.27 4.03 18.98
C GLY A 43 -10.31 2.85 18.73
N THR A 44 -10.84 1.64 18.82
CA THR A 44 -10.14 0.39 18.53
C THR A 44 -9.75 0.28 17.06
N LYS A 45 -8.82 -0.61 16.72
CA LYS A 45 -8.44 -0.87 15.30
C LYS A 45 -9.66 -1.19 14.43
N SER A 46 -10.55 -2.03 14.92
CA SER A 46 -11.77 -2.41 14.19
C SER A 46 -12.67 -1.22 13.92
N GLU A 47 -12.90 -0.37 14.92
CA GLU A 47 -13.71 0.85 14.76
C GLU A 47 -13.07 1.84 13.79
N LYS A 48 -11.75 2.02 13.87
CA LYS A 48 -10.99 2.86 12.93
C LYS A 48 -11.10 2.36 11.50
N LEU A 49 -10.94 1.05 11.28
CA LEU A 49 -11.10 0.43 9.96
C LEU A 49 -12.52 0.59 9.43
N ASN A 50 -13.54 0.41 10.28
CA ASN A 50 -14.93 0.62 9.89
C ASN A 50 -15.20 2.10 9.51
N LYS A 51 -14.64 3.05 10.25
CA LYS A 51 -14.72 4.48 9.91
C LYS A 51 -14.03 4.77 8.58
N LEU A 52 -12.85 4.19 8.35
CA LEU A 52 -12.11 4.34 7.09
C LEU A 52 -12.89 3.73 5.91
N LYS A 53 -13.44 2.52 6.08
CA LYS A 53 -14.27 1.85 5.09
C LYS A 53 -15.47 2.71 4.69
N LYS A 54 -16.19 3.27 5.66
CA LYS A 54 -17.29 4.20 5.40
C LYS A 54 -16.84 5.44 4.62
N LYS A 55 -15.71 6.05 4.97
CA LYS A 55 -15.16 7.20 4.23
C LYS A 55 -14.91 6.86 2.77
N ILE A 56 -14.31 5.70 2.47
CA ILE A 56 -14.09 5.25 1.09
C ILE A 56 -15.43 5.00 0.38
N GLN A 57 -16.41 4.40 1.08
CA GLN A 57 -17.76 4.20 0.53
C GLN A 57 -18.45 5.51 0.16
N PHE A 58 -18.21 6.59 0.90
CA PHE A 58 -18.82 7.90 0.67
C PHE A 58 -17.95 8.85 -0.17
N ILE A 59 -16.86 8.37 -0.80
CA ILE A 59 -16.09 9.19 -1.75
C ILE A 59 -17.03 9.73 -2.84
N LYS A 60 -17.05 11.06 -2.98
CA LYS A 60 -17.81 11.77 -4.02
C LYS A 60 -17.03 11.81 -5.33
N ASN A 61 -17.73 11.87 -6.45
CA ASN A 61 -17.16 12.03 -7.79
C ASN A 61 -16.06 11.01 -8.15
N CYS A 62 -16.17 9.78 -7.67
CA CYS A 62 -15.23 8.71 -7.94
C CYS A 62 -15.69 7.88 -9.14
N LYS A 63 -14.97 7.97 -10.25
CA LYS A 63 -15.27 7.21 -11.49
C LYS A 63 -15.15 5.71 -11.25
N LEU A 64 -14.13 5.25 -10.51
CA LEU A 64 -13.97 3.82 -10.20
C LEU A 64 -15.18 3.26 -9.46
N LYS A 65 -15.70 3.97 -8.46
CA LYS A 65 -16.87 3.53 -7.71
C LYS A 65 -18.13 3.38 -8.57
N LYS A 66 -18.31 4.23 -9.60
CA LYS A 66 -19.48 4.16 -10.49
C LYS A 66 -19.51 2.89 -11.32
N ASN A 67 -18.34 2.34 -11.65
CA ASN A 67 -18.20 1.21 -12.56
C ASN A 67 -17.98 -0.13 -11.82
N ALA A 68 -17.65 -0.09 -10.54
CA ALA A 68 -17.41 -1.28 -9.72
C ALA A 68 -18.70 -1.78 -9.04
N LYS A 69 -18.78 -3.09 -8.83
CA LYS A 69 -19.89 -3.73 -8.11
C LYS A 69 -19.73 -3.59 -6.60
N ASN A 70 -18.53 -3.83 -6.10
CA ASN A 70 -18.23 -3.86 -4.67
C ASN A 70 -17.02 -3.03 -4.30
N LEU A 71 -17.02 -2.56 -3.05
CA LEU A 71 -15.82 -2.05 -2.40
C LEU A 71 -14.95 -3.22 -1.94
N VAL A 72 -13.74 -3.32 -2.45
CA VAL A 72 -12.72 -4.28 -2.02
C VAL A 72 -11.81 -3.60 -1.01
N PHE A 73 -12.16 -3.66 0.27
CA PHE A 73 -11.48 -2.87 1.30
C PHE A 73 -10.18 -3.52 1.78
N GLY A 74 -10.28 -4.74 2.24
CA GLY A 74 -9.16 -5.51 2.77
C GLY A 74 -9.64 -6.80 3.41
N ASP A 75 -8.71 -7.73 3.65
CA ASP A 75 -8.98 -9.05 4.21
C ASP A 75 -7.81 -9.53 5.07
N GLY A 76 -8.09 -10.41 6.03
CA GLY A 76 -7.10 -11.02 6.89
C GLY A 76 -7.09 -10.47 8.32
N ASN A 77 -5.96 -10.64 9.01
CA ASN A 77 -5.83 -10.31 10.43
C ASN A 77 -5.48 -8.83 10.63
N ILE A 78 -6.38 -8.05 11.19
CA ILE A 78 -6.16 -6.63 11.50
C ILE A 78 -5.01 -6.38 12.49
N ASN A 79 -4.57 -7.39 13.24
CA ASN A 79 -3.43 -7.32 14.16
C ASN A 79 -2.16 -7.93 13.56
N SER A 80 -2.15 -8.22 12.26
CA SER A 80 -0.98 -8.79 11.59
C SER A 80 0.21 -7.85 11.63
N LYS A 81 1.39 -8.45 11.75
CA LYS A 81 2.69 -7.75 11.58
C LYS A 81 3.08 -7.59 10.11
N ILE A 82 2.38 -8.27 9.21
CA ILE A 82 2.65 -8.25 7.76
C ILE A 82 1.41 -7.71 7.06
N MET A 83 1.58 -6.65 6.28
CA MET A 83 0.56 -6.13 5.39
C MET A 83 1.03 -6.24 3.94
N ILE A 84 0.14 -6.70 3.08
CA ILE A 84 0.37 -6.87 1.65
C ILE A 84 -0.50 -5.88 0.91
N VAL A 85 0.10 -5.11 0.00
CA VAL A 85 -0.60 -4.10 -0.80
C VAL A 85 -0.38 -4.39 -2.27
N GLY A 86 -1.46 -4.62 -3.00
CA GLY A 86 -1.46 -4.74 -4.46
C GLY A 86 -1.94 -3.46 -5.15
N GLU A 87 -2.10 -3.53 -6.46
CA GLU A 87 -2.53 -2.41 -7.31
C GLU A 87 -4.01 -2.07 -7.10
N GLY A 88 -4.89 -3.00 -7.41
CA GLY A 88 -6.34 -2.80 -7.38
C GLY A 88 -7.11 -4.10 -7.58
N PRO A 89 -8.45 -4.08 -7.39
CA PRO A 89 -9.30 -5.24 -7.60
C PRO A 89 -9.39 -5.63 -9.07
N GLY A 90 -9.37 -6.94 -9.35
CA GLY A 90 -9.79 -7.53 -10.61
C GLY A 90 -11.28 -7.89 -10.61
N ALA A 91 -11.71 -8.63 -11.65
CA ALA A 91 -13.12 -8.99 -11.82
C ALA A 91 -13.66 -9.87 -10.70
N ASN A 92 -12.90 -10.86 -10.24
CA ASN A 92 -13.32 -11.76 -9.18
C ASN A 92 -13.38 -11.03 -7.84
N GLU A 93 -12.39 -10.18 -7.56
CA GLU A 93 -12.34 -9.36 -6.35
C GLU A 93 -13.52 -8.39 -6.29
N ASP A 94 -13.90 -7.81 -7.44
CA ASP A 94 -15.06 -6.91 -7.54
C ASP A 94 -16.38 -7.64 -7.29
N ILE A 95 -16.50 -8.92 -7.68
CA ILE A 95 -17.68 -9.75 -7.42
C ILE A 95 -17.76 -10.13 -5.94
N GLU A 96 -16.64 -10.57 -5.34
CA GLU A 96 -16.61 -11.11 -3.99
C GLU A 96 -16.44 -10.03 -2.91
N GLY A 97 -15.94 -8.83 -3.28
CA GLY A 97 -15.61 -7.77 -2.32
C GLY A 97 -14.36 -8.05 -1.48
N ILE A 98 -13.57 -9.07 -1.86
CA ILE A 98 -12.39 -9.55 -1.14
C ILE A 98 -11.14 -9.40 -2.03
N PRO A 99 -10.02 -8.85 -1.51
CA PRO A 99 -8.80 -8.69 -2.30
C PRO A 99 -8.12 -10.03 -2.57
N PHE A 100 -7.48 -10.16 -3.74
CA PHE A 100 -6.67 -11.33 -4.11
C PHE A 100 -7.42 -12.67 -4.02
N VAL A 101 -8.57 -12.79 -4.66
CA VAL A 101 -9.33 -14.06 -4.80
C VAL A 101 -9.20 -14.67 -6.19
N GLY A 102 -8.84 -13.87 -7.20
CA GLY A 102 -8.61 -14.32 -8.55
C GLY A 102 -7.31 -15.10 -8.75
N ARG A 103 -6.84 -15.19 -9.99
CA ARG A 103 -5.63 -15.97 -10.36
C ARG A 103 -4.38 -15.52 -9.59
N ALA A 104 -4.13 -14.22 -9.50
CA ALA A 104 -3.01 -13.68 -8.72
C ALA A 104 -3.14 -13.98 -7.22
N GLY A 105 -4.35 -13.93 -6.68
CA GLY A 105 -4.62 -14.27 -5.29
C GLY A 105 -4.38 -15.73 -4.97
N LYS A 106 -4.74 -16.64 -5.88
CA LYS A 106 -4.43 -18.07 -5.75
C LYS A 106 -2.92 -18.33 -5.72
N LEU A 107 -2.15 -17.60 -6.54
CA LEU A 107 -0.69 -17.65 -6.51
C LEU A 107 -0.14 -17.10 -5.18
N LEU A 108 -0.63 -15.94 -4.74
CA LEU A 108 -0.25 -15.36 -3.44
C LEU A 108 -0.49 -16.34 -2.29
N ASN A 109 -1.63 -17.02 -2.26
CA ASN A 109 -1.93 -18.01 -1.24
C ASN A 109 -0.92 -19.18 -1.24
N LYS A 110 -0.50 -19.66 -2.43
CA LYS A 110 0.54 -20.68 -2.54
C LYS A 110 1.89 -20.17 -2.04
N MET A 111 2.27 -18.93 -2.39
CA MET A 111 3.51 -18.32 -1.91
C MET A 111 3.51 -18.16 -0.39
N LEU A 112 2.40 -17.70 0.20
CA LEU A 112 2.25 -17.63 1.65
C LEU A 112 2.38 -19.02 2.31
N ALA A 113 1.71 -20.03 1.75
CA ALA A 113 1.78 -21.39 2.26
C ALA A 113 3.19 -21.97 2.25
N SER A 114 4.02 -21.65 1.24
CA SER A 114 5.42 -22.11 1.15
C SER A 114 6.30 -21.61 2.31
N ILE A 115 5.93 -20.48 2.91
CA ILE A 115 6.59 -19.92 4.09
C ILE A 115 5.78 -20.10 5.37
N LYS A 116 4.85 -21.08 5.39
CA LYS A 116 3.99 -21.43 6.52
C LYS A 116 3.10 -20.27 7.01
N LEU A 117 2.73 -19.38 6.11
CA LEU A 117 1.75 -18.33 6.32
C LEU A 117 0.45 -18.64 5.56
N ASP A 118 -0.62 -18.00 5.98
CA ASP A 118 -1.92 -18.00 5.32
C ASP A 118 -2.60 -16.64 5.51
N ARG A 119 -3.80 -16.46 4.93
CA ARG A 119 -4.53 -15.19 5.02
C ARG A 119 -4.89 -14.77 6.44
N THR A 120 -4.98 -15.70 7.39
CA THR A 120 -5.27 -15.39 8.81
C THR A 120 -4.08 -14.78 9.53
N LYS A 121 -2.87 -14.89 8.97
CA LYS A 121 -1.61 -14.40 9.54
C LYS A 121 -1.11 -13.10 8.91
N VAL A 122 -1.70 -12.68 7.81
CA VAL A 122 -1.37 -11.46 7.08
C VAL A 122 -2.60 -10.55 6.98
N TYR A 123 -2.40 -9.30 6.58
CA TYR A 123 -3.49 -8.40 6.18
C TYR A 123 -3.26 -7.96 4.74
N ILE A 124 -4.28 -7.99 3.90
CA ILE A 124 -4.17 -7.77 2.46
C ILE A 124 -5.08 -6.63 2.04
N SER A 125 -4.58 -5.70 1.25
CA SER A 125 -5.36 -4.61 0.64
C SER A 125 -4.76 -4.19 -0.71
N ASN A 126 -5.26 -3.11 -1.30
CA ASN A 126 -4.81 -2.56 -2.57
C ASN A 126 -4.62 -1.04 -2.49
N VAL A 127 -3.90 -0.47 -3.47
CA VAL A 127 -3.76 0.98 -3.64
C VAL A 127 -5.12 1.62 -3.88
N VAL A 128 -5.93 1.07 -4.80
CA VAL A 128 -7.30 1.50 -5.04
C VAL A 128 -8.28 0.41 -4.59
N ASN A 129 -9.44 0.83 -4.08
CA ASN A 129 -10.39 -0.11 -3.46
C ASN A 129 -11.59 -0.44 -4.36
N TYR A 130 -11.70 0.16 -5.52
CA TYR A 130 -12.70 -0.16 -6.53
C TYR A 130 -12.02 -0.55 -7.83
N ARG A 131 -12.61 -1.51 -8.52
CA ARG A 131 -12.07 -2.08 -9.77
C ARG A 131 -12.00 -1.03 -10.87
N PRO A 132 -10.83 -0.79 -11.49
CA PRO A 132 -10.75 -0.01 -12.72
C PRO A 132 -11.47 -0.72 -13.87
N PRO A 133 -12.13 0.02 -14.79
CA PRO A 133 -12.77 -0.55 -15.97
C PRO A 133 -11.80 -1.46 -16.74
N GLU A 134 -12.28 -2.61 -17.20
CA GLU A 134 -11.52 -3.57 -18.02
C GLU A 134 -10.19 -4.05 -17.37
N ASN A 135 -10.07 -3.94 -16.05
CA ASN A 135 -8.84 -4.23 -15.29
C ASN A 135 -7.63 -3.40 -15.76
N ARG A 136 -7.84 -2.19 -16.31
CA ARG A 136 -6.72 -1.30 -16.63
C ARG A 136 -5.97 -0.88 -15.36
N LYS A 137 -4.77 -0.39 -15.53
CA LYS A 137 -4.08 0.27 -14.41
C LYS A 137 -4.86 1.50 -13.93
N PRO A 138 -4.87 1.78 -12.62
CA PRO A 138 -5.38 3.05 -12.10
C PRO A 138 -4.59 4.22 -12.69
N THR A 139 -5.27 5.32 -12.97
CA THR A 139 -4.59 6.57 -13.37
C THR A 139 -3.92 7.23 -12.16
N ASP A 140 -2.97 8.15 -12.42
CA ASP A 140 -2.29 8.88 -11.35
C ASP A 140 -3.29 9.68 -10.49
N GLU A 141 -4.30 10.30 -11.10
CA GLU A 141 -5.38 10.99 -10.38
C GLU A 141 -6.17 10.04 -9.45
N GLU A 142 -6.42 8.80 -9.92
CA GLU A 142 -7.10 7.80 -9.12
C GLU A 142 -6.20 7.35 -7.96
N ILE A 143 -4.92 7.13 -8.20
CA ILE A 143 -3.93 6.78 -7.18
C ILE A 143 -3.81 7.90 -6.14
N GLU A 144 -3.62 9.14 -6.57
CA GLU A 144 -3.53 10.30 -5.66
C GLU A 144 -4.78 10.44 -4.78
N ARG A 145 -5.95 10.20 -5.36
CA ARG A 145 -7.22 10.23 -4.62
C ARG A 145 -7.29 9.17 -3.52
N TYR A 146 -6.74 7.96 -3.77
CA TYR A 146 -6.78 6.86 -2.80
C TYR A 146 -5.60 6.87 -1.83
N LEU A 147 -4.50 7.51 -2.16
CA LEU A 147 -3.28 7.54 -1.35
C LEU A 147 -3.52 7.95 0.12
N PRO A 148 -4.31 8.99 0.47
CA PRO A 148 -4.59 9.33 1.86
C PRO A 148 -5.30 8.20 2.62
N TYR A 149 -6.21 7.48 1.96
CA TYR A 149 -6.93 6.35 2.56
C TYR A 149 -5.99 5.15 2.75
N LEU A 150 -5.12 4.85 1.77
CA LEU A 150 -4.12 3.80 1.88
C LEU A 150 -3.14 4.10 3.02
N LYS A 151 -2.63 5.32 3.15
CA LYS A 151 -1.76 5.72 4.26
C LYS A 151 -2.45 5.51 5.61
N SER A 152 -3.69 5.99 5.76
CA SER A 152 -4.47 5.76 6.98
C SER A 152 -4.74 4.29 7.25
N HIS A 153 -4.94 3.48 6.22
CA HIS A 153 -5.12 2.04 6.33
C HIS A 153 -3.86 1.38 6.90
N ILE A 154 -2.69 1.72 6.36
CA ILE A 154 -1.38 1.24 6.85
C ILE A 154 -1.14 1.69 8.29
N GLU A 155 -1.42 2.95 8.63
CA GLU A 155 -1.29 3.49 9.99
C GLU A 155 -2.17 2.73 11.00
N ILE A 156 -3.42 2.40 10.63
CA ILE A 156 -4.33 1.67 11.51
C ILE A 156 -3.85 0.22 11.72
N ILE A 157 -3.46 -0.47 10.66
CA ILE A 157 -2.91 -1.84 10.75
C ILE A 157 -1.58 -1.84 11.48
N ASN A 158 -0.75 -0.81 11.29
CA ASN A 158 0.58 -0.64 11.89
C ASN A 158 1.46 -1.90 11.76
N PRO A 159 1.69 -2.37 10.52
CA PRO A 159 2.48 -3.57 10.27
C PRO A 159 3.96 -3.30 10.53
N LYS A 160 4.73 -4.36 10.84
CA LYS A 160 6.21 -4.31 10.89
C LYS A 160 6.83 -4.50 9.51
N ILE A 161 6.13 -5.22 8.64
CA ILE A 161 6.57 -5.55 7.27
C ILE A 161 5.45 -5.15 6.32
N LEU A 162 5.79 -4.35 5.32
CA LEU A 162 4.89 -3.96 4.23
C LEU A 162 5.41 -4.56 2.93
N LEU A 163 4.66 -5.51 2.35
CA LEU A 163 4.95 -6.10 1.06
C LEU A 163 4.16 -5.39 -0.04
N LEU A 164 4.88 -4.83 -1.01
CA LEU A 164 4.30 -4.13 -2.14
C LEU A 164 4.35 -5.03 -3.37
N LEU A 165 3.19 -5.40 -3.90
CA LEU A 165 3.07 -6.29 -5.03
C LEU A 165 2.83 -5.49 -6.33
N GLY A 166 3.88 -5.42 -7.15
CA GLY A 166 3.87 -4.74 -8.44
C GLY A 166 4.32 -3.26 -8.38
N SER A 167 4.59 -2.71 -9.56
CA SER A 167 5.14 -1.36 -9.71
C SER A 167 4.19 -0.27 -9.21
N THR A 168 2.89 -0.43 -9.39
CA THR A 168 1.90 0.57 -8.94
C THR A 168 1.93 0.75 -7.43
N ALA A 169 1.94 -0.35 -6.65
CA ALA A 169 2.02 -0.26 -5.19
C ALA A 169 3.36 0.33 -4.73
N LEU A 170 4.45 -0.09 -5.38
CA LEU A 170 5.80 0.41 -5.10
C LEU A 170 5.88 1.93 -5.35
N ASN A 171 5.53 2.37 -6.56
CA ASN A 171 5.64 3.77 -6.96
C ASN A 171 4.72 4.68 -6.13
N THR A 172 3.54 4.18 -5.76
CA THR A 172 2.59 4.94 -4.93
C THR A 172 3.14 5.28 -3.54
N LEU A 173 3.89 4.36 -2.92
CA LEU A 173 4.32 4.52 -1.52
C LEU A 173 5.78 4.96 -1.38
N ILE A 174 6.64 4.58 -2.31
CA ILE A 174 8.09 4.83 -2.24
C ILE A 174 8.51 5.92 -3.25
N GLY A 175 7.86 5.99 -4.41
CA GLY A 175 8.16 6.94 -5.47
C GLY A 175 8.58 6.26 -6.78
N ASN A 176 8.58 7.03 -7.86
CA ASN A 176 8.84 6.54 -9.22
C ASN A 176 10.32 6.24 -9.52
N ASP A 177 11.23 6.65 -8.62
CA ASP A 177 12.68 6.47 -8.81
C ASP A 177 13.14 5.05 -8.46
N VAL A 178 12.25 4.21 -7.94
CA VAL A 178 12.55 2.83 -7.54
C VAL A 178 12.07 1.87 -8.63
N VAL A 179 13.00 1.22 -9.29
CA VAL A 179 12.71 0.18 -10.29
C VAL A 179 12.80 -1.19 -9.65
N ILE A 180 11.79 -2.03 -9.83
CA ILE A 180 11.90 -3.46 -9.50
C ILE A 180 12.92 -4.04 -10.48
N SER A 181 14.11 -4.40 -9.98
CA SER A 181 15.13 -5.02 -10.83
C SER A 181 14.57 -6.32 -11.41
N LYS A 182 14.84 -6.54 -12.69
CA LYS A 182 14.62 -7.85 -13.28
C LYS A 182 15.60 -8.81 -12.61
N ALA A 183 15.07 -9.68 -11.75
CA ALA A 183 15.84 -10.80 -11.21
C ALA A 183 16.08 -11.83 -12.31
#